data_fc5744274d0923b681135d67c51fbe6d
#
_entry.id   fc5744274d0923b681135d67c51fbe6d
#
_cell.length_a   1.000
_cell.length_b   1.000
_cell.length_c   1.000
_cell.angle_alpha   90.00
_cell.angle_beta   90.00
_cell.angle_gamma   90.00
#
_symmetry.space_group_name_H-M   'P 1'
#
loop_
_entity.id
_entity.type
_entity.pdbx_description
1 polymer ?
#
loop_
_entity_poly.entity_id
_entity_poly.type
_entity_poly.pdbx_seq_one_letter_code
_entity_poly.pdbx_strand_id
1 'polypeptide(L)' 'MPDYYNGAGGMQPFDVIDAFGLDFYEGNAVKYIVRWRKKNGVDDLYKARTYINEVIKRAEAEAADGAGSAHAV' A
#
# COMPACT_ATOMS: atom_id res chain seq x y z
N MET A 1 -7.65 15.36 -13.61
CA MET A 1 -6.75 14.61 -12.79
C MET A 1 -6.32 15.38 -11.60
N PRO A 2 -6.41 14.81 -10.42
CA PRO A 2 -6.03 15.55 -9.22
C PRO A 2 -4.55 15.92 -9.23
N ASP A 3 -4.28 17.12 -8.76
CA ASP A 3 -2.93 17.63 -8.80
C ASP A 3 -1.94 16.84 -7.97
N TYR A 4 -2.39 16.14 -6.96
CA TYR A 4 -1.46 15.44 -6.09
C TYR A 4 -0.81 14.23 -6.79
N TYR A 5 -1.23 13.92 -8.03
CA TYR A 5 -0.55 12.87 -8.77
C TYR A 5 0.36 13.41 -9.86
N ASN A 6 0.35 14.70 -10.08
CA ASN A 6 1.12 15.25 -11.19
C ASN A 6 2.61 15.11 -11.07
N GLY A 7 3.12 15.08 -9.86
CA GLY A 7 4.56 14.94 -9.66
C GLY A 7 5.14 13.63 -10.16
N ALA A 8 4.28 12.67 -10.44
CA ALA A 8 4.73 11.37 -10.90
C ALA A 8 4.51 11.21 -12.40
N GLY A 9 4.38 12.31 -13.11
CA GLY A 9 4.24 12.22 -14.57
C GLY A 9 2.94 11.61 -15.03
N GLY A 10 1.90 11.83 -14.27
CA GLY A 10 0.59 11.28 -14.62
C GLY A 10 0.34 9.88 -14.11
N MET A 11 1.32 9.28 -13.46
CA MET A 11 1.13 7.95 -12.91
C MET A 11 0.12 7.98 -11.77
N GLN A 12 -0.78 7.02 -11.76
CA GLN A 12 -1.78 6.88 -10.72
C GLN A 12 -1.43 5.73 -9.81
N PRO A 13 -1.93 5.72 -8.58
CA PRO A 13 -1.68 4.58 -7.69
C PRO A 13 -2.06 3.23 -8.30
N PHE A 14 -3.16 3.18 -9.06
CA PHE A 14 -3.54 1.88 -9.64
C PHE A 14 -2.57 1.42 -10.72
N ASP A 15 -1.81 2.30 -11.31
CA ASP A 15 -0.75 1.88 -12.24
C ASP A 15 0.31 1.07 -11.50
N VAL A 16 0.66 1.49 -10.29
CA VAL A 16 1.61 0.79 -9.45
C VAL A 16 1.00 -0.52 -8.97
N ILE A 17 -0.26 -0.48 -8.55
CA ILE A 17 -0.97 -1.65 -8.07
C ILE A 17 -0.99 -2.72 -9.15
N ASP A 18 -1.31 -2.34 -10.38
CA ASP A 18 -1.34 -3.27 -11.48
C ASP A 18 0.05 -3.79 -11.83
N ALA A 19 1.02 -2.90 -11.89
CA ALA A 19 2.37 -3.27 -12.31
C ALA A 19 3.02 -4.28 -11.36
N PHE A 20 2.72 -4.17 -10.07
CA PHE A 20 3.31 -5.05 -9.09
C PHE A 20 2.35 -6.13 -8.58
N GLY A 21 1.14 -6.19 -9.12
CA GLY A 21 0.16 -7.19 -8.71
C GLY A 21 -0.25 -7.08 -7.26
N LEU A 22 -0.43 -5.87 -6.78
CA LEU A 22 -0.75 -5.67 -5.37
C LEU A 22 -2.22 -6.00 -5.09
N ASP A 23 -2.49 -6.49 -3.89
CA ASP A 23 -3.86 -6.80 -3.50
C ASP A 23 -4.54 -5.53 -2.96
N PHE A 24 -5.75 -5.69 -2.46
CA PHE A 24 -6.54 -4.59 -1.93
C PHE A 24 -5.82 -3.87 -0.80
N TYR A 25 -5.21 -4.61 0.11
CA TYR A 25 -4.60 -4.02 1.30
C TYR A 25 -3.31 -3.30 0.95
N GLU A 26 -2.48 -3.93 0.16
CA GLU A 26 -1.23 -3.32 -0.32
C GLU A 26 -1.54 -2.11 -1.17
N GLY A 27 -2.54 -2.22 -2.03
CA GLY A 27 -2.92 -1.14 -2.91
C GLY A 27 -3.40 0.09 -2.15
N ASN A 28 -4.17 -0.14 -1.09
CA ASN A 28 -4.63 0.99 -0.28
C ASN A 28 -3.48 1.64 0.47
N ALA A 29 -2.52 0.86 0.95
CA ALA A 29 -1.34 1.44 1.59
C ALA A 29 -0.59 2.35 0.61
N VAL A 30 -0.40 1.89 -0.61
CA VAL A 30 0.27 2.68 -1.65
C VAL A 30 -0.52 3.96 -1.94
N LYS A 31 -1.84 3.84 -2.07
CA LYS A 31 -2.68 4.99 -2.37
C LYS A 31 -2.52 6.10 -1.32
N TYR A 32 -2.58 5.74 -0.06
CA TYR A 32 -2.49 6.73 1.01
C TYR A 32 -1.09 7.30 1.14
N ILE A 33 -0.06 6.50 0.90
CA ILE A 33 1.31 6.99 0.93
C ILE A 33 1.55 8.00 -0.20
N VAL A 34 0.98 7.75 -1.37
CA VAL A 34 1.22 8.62 -2.52
C VAL A 34 0.56 9.98 -2.33
N ARG A 35 -0.59 10.02 -1.67
CA ARG A 35 -1.39 11.25 -1.68
C ARG A 35 -1.35 12.08 -0.42
N TRP A 36 -0.75 11.59 0.65
CA TRP A 36 -0.94 12.21 1.97
C TRP A 36 -0.54 13.69 2.02
N ARG A 37 0.53 14.06 1.32
CA ARG A 37 1.01 15.44 1.43
C ARG A 37 0.03 16.45 0.85
N LYS A 38 -0.71 16.07 -0.16
CA LYS A 38 -1.58 17.01 -0.85
C LYS A 38 -3.05 16.74 -0.61
N LYS A 39 -3.37 15.84 0.28
CA LYS A 39 -4.78 15.59 0.56
C LYS A 39 -5.09 15.68 2.03
N ASN A 40 -4.99 14.64 2.78
CA ASN A 40 -5.44 14.65 4.17
C ASN A 40 -4.31 14.67 5.19
N GLY A 41 -3.09 14.82 4.75
CA GLY A 41 -1.96 14.94 5.67
C GLY A 41 -1.78 13.69 6.49
N VAL A 42 -1.47 13.88 7.76
CA VAL A 42 -1.14 12.76 8.65
C VAL A 42 -2.27 11.75 8.76
N ASP A 43 -3.52 12.16 8.54
CA ASP A 43 -4.64 11.21 8.59
C ASP A 43 -4.48 10.13 7.53
N ASP A 44 -3.99 10.50 6.34
CA ASP A 44 -3.72 9.51 5.32
C ASP A 44 -2.58 8.58 5.70
N LEU A 45 -1.60 9.08 6.45
CA LEU A 45 -0.52 8.22 6.93
C LEU A 45 -1.03 7.21 7.95
N TYR A 46 -1.96 7.60 8.80
CA TYR A 46 -2.58 6.66 9.72
C TYR A 46 -3.36 5.59 8.97
N LYS A 47 -4.03 5.98 7.90
CA LYS A 47 -4.75 5.02 7.06
C LYS A 47 -3.77 4.07 6.40
N ALA A 48 -2.66 4.58 5.87
CA ALA A 48 -1.64 3.72 5.28
C ALA A 48 -1.12 2.72 6.31
N ARG A 49 -0.89 3.17 7.53
CA ARG A 49 -0.41 2.30 8.60
C ARG A 49 -1.42 1.19 8.89
N THR A 50 -2.70 1.54 8.91
CA THR A 50 -3.75 0.54 9.14
C THR A 50 -3.70 -0.56 8.08
N TYR A 51 -3.54 -0.18 6.82
CA TYR A 51 -3.48 -1.15 5.76
C TYR A 51 -2.19 -1.96 5.79
N ILE A 52 -1.07 -1.33 6.14
CA ILE A 52 0.19 -2.05 6.29
C ILE A 52 0.09 -3.06 7.43
N ASN A 53 -0.54 -2.69 8.53
CA ASN A 53 -0.74 -3.63 9.63
C ASN A 53 -1.57 -4.83 9.18
N GLU A 54 -2.54 -4.60 8.31
CA GLU A 54 -3.34 -5.69 7.78
C GLU A 54 -2.51 -6.59 6.87
N VAL A 55 -1.63 -6.01 6.07
CA VAL A 55 -0.72 -6.78 5.22
C VAL A 55 0.20 -7.66 6.08
N ILE A 56 0.74 -7.09 7.15
CA ILE A 56 1.61 -7.83 8.07
C ILE A 56 0.85 -9.00 8.69
N LYS A 57 -0.36 -8.74 9.17
CA LYS A 57 -1.17 -9.77 9.80
C LYS A 57 -1.41 -10.94 8.85
N ARG A 58 -1.75 -10.64 7.60
CA ARG A 58 -2.02 -11.66 6.61
C ARG A 58 -0.77 -12.42 6.20
N ALA A 59 0.35 -11.71 6.08
CA ALA A 59 1.62 -12.34 5.74
C ALA A 59 2.07 -13.26 6.86
N GLU A 60 1.89 -12.85 8.10
CA GLU A 60 2.25 -13.69 9.24
C GLU A 60 1.38 -14.93 9.32
N ALA A 61 0.09 -14.77 9.04
CA ALA A 61 -0.81 -15.92 9.04
C ALA A 61 -0.44 -16.90 7.92
N GLU A 62 -0.08 -16.37 6.76
CA GLU A 62 0.31 -17.18 5.65
C GLU A 62 1.62 -17.91 5.95
N ALA A 63 2.57 -17.23 6.55
CA ALA A 63 3.83 -17.84 6.91
C ALA A 63 3.65 -18.95 7.95
N ALA A 64 2.76 -18.75 8.90
CA ALA A 64 2.46 -19.76 9.90
C ALA A 64 1.84 -20.99 9.26
N ASP A 65 0.91 -20.78 8.31
CA ASP A 65 0.33 -21.90 7.64
C ASP A 65 1.31 -22.58 6.72
N GLY A 66 2.16 -21.81 6.13
CA GLY A 66 3.10 -22.31 5.15
C GLY A 66 4.35 -22.83 5.75
N ALA A 67 4.33 -23.02 6.99
CA ALA A 67 5.43 -23.57 7.51
C ALA A 67 6.66 -22.88 7.27
N GLY A 68 6.69 -21.85 7.43
CA GLY A 68 7.88 -21.29 7.37
C GLY A 68 8.39 -20.83 6.21
N SER A 69 7.68 -20.68 5.45
CA SER A 69 8.16 -20.33 4.36
C SER A 69 8.69 -19.09 4.38
N ALA A 70 9.37 -18.82 4.59
CA ALA A 70 9.95 -17.83 4.30
C ALA A 70 9.77 -16.55 4.23
N HIS A 71 9.80 -16.02 4.65
CA HIS A 71 9.77 -14.88 4.74
C HIS A 71 10.91 -14.29 4.57
N ALA A 72 11.48 -14.53 4.20
CA ALA A 72 12.55 -14.18 3.90
C ALA A 72 12.82 -12.87 3.84
N VAL A 73 12.92 -12.24 3.87
CA VAL A 73 13.28 -11.04 3.75
C VAL A 73 13.94 -10.58 4.31
#